data_34a0ffe95d1bca91b6af37ad938b0c19
#
_entry.id   34a0ffe95d1bca91b6af37ad938b0c19
#
_cell.length_a   1.000
_cell.length_b   1.000
_cell.length_c   1.000
_cell.angle_alpha   90.00
_cell.angle_beta   90.00
_cell.angle_gamma   90.00
#
_symmetry.space_group_name_H-M   'P 1'
#
loop_
_entity.id
_entity.type
_entity.pdbx_description
1 polymer ?
#
loop_
_entity_poly.entity_id
_entity_poly.type
_entity_poly.pdbx_seq_one_letter_code
_entity_poly.pdbx_strand_id
1 'polypeptide(L)'
;MFHKVIKLEYKDNVTLEMTFQDGKVMRYDMSVLFDKYPALKALKNRDLFLSGKMSSYGIRWNDDLDIEAETIYQDGELVRTTKLPINFEIAYMVSSARAKSGLSQAKLSELTGIDQADISKIENGLSNPSISTLERIAKALRADLEISIK
;
A
#
# COMPACT_ATOMS: atom_id res chain seq x y z
N MET A 1 -8.34 7.89 2.21
CA MET A 1 -7.81 6.70 1.51
C MET A 1 -6.43 6.40 2.06
N PHE A 2 -6.15 5.16 2.39
CA PHE A 2 -4.84 4.79 2.90
C PHE A 2 -3.83 4.60 1.77
N HIS A 3 -2.61 5.06 1.99
CA HIS A 3 -1.49 4.81 1.09
C HIS A 3 -0.88 3.45 1.43
N LYS A 4 -1.12 2.47 0.57
CA LYS A 4 -0.66 1.10 0.80
C LYS A 4 0.82 0.94 0.48
N VAL A 5 1.52 0.21 1.35
CA VAL A 5 2.91 -0.18 1.14
C VAL A 5 2.98 -1.41 0.26
N ILE A 6 3.90 -1.41 -0.71
CA ILE A 6 4.17 -2.58 -1.57
C ILE A 6 5.57 -3.14 -1.38
N LYS A 7 6.50 -2.38 -0.84
CA LYS A 7 7.88 -2.81 -0.59
C LYS A 7 8.46 -2.07 0.60
N LEU A 8 9.26 -2.79 1.40
CA LEU A 8 10.01 -2.25 2.52
C LEU A 8 11.49 -2.59 2.36
N GLU A 9 12.35 -1.63 2.58
CA GLU A 9 13.80 -1.81 2.65
C GLU A 9 14.31 -1.18 3.94
N TYR A 10 15.06 -1.96 4.73
CA TYR A 10 15.75 -1.45 5.89
C TYR A 10 17.09 -0.84 5.47
N LYS A 11 17.36 0.37 5.91
CA LYS A 11 18.61 1.09 5.66
C LYS A 11 19.47 1.10 6.93
N ASP A 12 20.51 1.94 6.94
CA ASP A 12 21.40 2.04 8.08
C ASP A 12 20.71 2.61 9.33
N ASN A 13 21.24 2.28 10.50
CA ASN A 13 20.68 2.69 11.77
C ASN A 13 19.20 2.23 11.90
N VAL A 14 18.30 3.15 12.21
CA VAL A 14 16.86 2.90 12.32
C VAL A 14 16.08 3.58 11.18
N THR A 15 16.72 3.69 10.04
CA THR A 15 16.13 4.27 8.82
C THR A 15 15.57 3.19 7.92
N LEU A 16 14.45 3.47 7.30
CA LEU A 16 13.81 2.59 6.34
C LEU A 16 13.31 3.36 5.12
N GLU A 17 13.10 2.64 4.03
CA GLU A 17 12.42 3.15 2.86
C GLU A 17 11.19 2.30 2.56
N MET A 18 10.06 2.94 2.32
CA MET A 18 8.84 2.29 1.88
C MET A 18 8.47 2.75 0.48
N THR A 19 8.18 1.78 -0.39
CA THR A 19 7.58 2.05 -1.69
C THR A 19 6.07 1.91 -1.55
N PHE A 20 5.36 2.94 -1.97
CA PHE A 20 3.91 3.00 -1.89
C PHE A 20 3.25 2.68 -3.22
N GLN A 21 1.97 2.37 -3.16
CA GLN A 21 1.16 1.95 -4.31
C GLN A 21 1.08 3.00 -5.43
N ASP A 22 1.32 4.27 -5.13
CA ASP A 22 1.39 5.36 -6.10
C ASP A 22 2.78 5.54 -6.73
N GLY A 23 3.74 4.67 -6.38
CA GLY A 23 5.11 4.71 -6.88
C GLY A 23 6.08 5.57 -6.08
N LYS A 24 5.61 6.30 -5.08
CA LYS A 24 6.50 7.09 -4.21
C LYS A 24 7.31 6.20 -3.30
N VAL A 25 8.58 6.52 -3.16
CA VAL A 25 9.50 5.90 -2.20
C VAL A 25 9.83 6.93 -1.13
N MET A 26 9.38 6.64 0.08
CA MET A 26 9.54 7.51 1.24
C MET A 26 10.61 6.95 2.16
N ARG A 27 11.53 7.80 2.60
CA ARG A 27 12.55 7.48 3.60
C ARG A 27 12.12 8.01 4.95
N TYR A 28 12.28 7.22 5.99
CA TYR A 28 11.89 7.60 7.33
C TYR A 28 12.94 7.14 8.35
N ASP A 29 13.40 8.08 9.17
CA ASP A 29 14.28 7.80 10.31
C ASP A 29 13.40 7.63 11.54
N MET A 30 13.32 6.41 12.07
CA MET A 30 12.50 6.08 13.24
C MET A 30 12.93 6.82 14.50
N SER A 31 14.17 7.30 14.56
CA SER A 31 14.68 8.00 15.74
C SER A 31 13.92 9.30 16.06
N VAL A 32 13.28 9.90 15.07
CA VAL A 32 12.46 11.11 15.27
C VAL A 32 11.26 10.86 16.18
N LEU A 33 10.86 9.60 16.36
CA LEU A 33 9.75 9.20 17.23
C LEU A 33 10.18 8.81 18.64
N PHE A 34 11.48 8.69 18.92
CA PHE A 34 11.99 8.12 20.16
C PHE A 34 11.67 8.95 21.40
N ASP A 35 11.61 10.26 21.27
CA ASP A 35 11.27 11.14 22.39
C ASP A 35 9.79 11.06 22.74
N LYS A 36 8.94 11.00 21.72
CA LYS A 36 7.49 10.89 21.89
C LYS A 36 7.07 9.48 22.32
N TYR A 37 7.74 8.46 21.79
CA TYR A 37 7.45 7.05 22.05
C TYR A 37 8.73 6.31 22.47
N PRO A 38 9.14 6.42 23.73
CA PRO A 38 10.43 5.86 24.19
C PRO A 38 10.59 4.36 24.01
N ALA A 39 9.49 3.60 23.97
CA ALA A 39 9.52 2.16 23.69
C ALA A 39 10.15 1.84 22.32
N LEU A 40 10.02 2.73 21.34
CA LEU A 40 10.62 2.56 20.02
C LEU A 40 12.15 2.57 20.03
N LYS A 41 12.79 3.04 21.10
CA LYS A 41 14.25 2.97 21.26
C LYS A 41 14.78 1.54 21.22
N ALA A 42 13.95 0.54 21.50
CA ALA A 42 14.29 -0.87 21.35
C ALA A 42 14.72 -1.21 19.91
N LEU A 43 14.25 -0.47 18.92
CA LEU A 43 14.61 -0.65 17.50
C LEU A 43 16.08 -0.31 17.19
N LYS A 44 16.81 0.29 18.16
CA LYS A 44 18.27 0.43 18.05
C LYS A 44 18.98 -0.93 18.02
N ASN A 45 18.34 -1.98 18.56
CA ASN A 45 18.79 -3.34 18.35
C ASN A 45 18.56 -3.72 16.89
N ARG A 46 19.65 -3.97 16.15
CA ARG A 46 19.59 -4.21 14.71
C ARG A 46 18.78 -5.45 14.35
N ASP A 47 18.93 -6.53 15.11
CA ASP A 47 18.21 -7.78 14.86
C ASP A 47 16.72 -7.59 15.05
N LEU A 48 16.32 -6.85 16.08
CA LEU A 48 14.91 -6.51 16.29
C LEU A 48 14.39 -5.64 15.15
N PHE A 49 15.12 -4.59 14.78
CA PHE A 49 14.71 -3.69 13.71
C PHE A 49 14.47 -4.43 12.38
N LEU A 50 15.38 -5.35 12.02
CA LEU A 50 15.26 -6.15 10.80
C LEU A 50 14.15 -7.22 10.85
N SER A 51 13.64 -7.53 12.04
CA SER A 51 12.60 -8.56 12.23
C SER A 51 11.18 -8.08 11.97
N GLY A 52 10.99 -6.81 11.70
CA GLY A 52 9.67 -6.23 11.47
C GLY A 52 8.94 -6.88 10.30
N LYS A 53 7.64 -7.08 10.48
CA LYS A 53 6.76 -7.64 9.46
C LYS A 53 5.93 -6.55 8.82
N MET A 54 6.06 -6.43 7.50
CA MET A 54 5.29 -5.48 6.71
C MET A 54 3.89 -6.01 6.42
N SER A 55 2.92 -5.13 6.53
CA SER A 55 1.60 -5.27 5.93
C SER A 55 1.36 -4.11 4.97
N SER A 56 0.22 -4.12 4.27
CA SER A 56 -0.16 -2.97 3.42
C SER A 56 -0.36 -1.67 4.22
N TYR A 57 -0.47 -1.77 5.54
CA TYR A 57 -0.82 -0.65 6.42
C TYR A 57 0.33 -0.19 7.32
N GLY A 58 1.46 -0.88 7.34
CA GLY A 58 2.60 -0.49 8.14
C GLY A 58 3.54 -1.63 8.47
N ILE A 59 4.32 -1.45 9.52
CA ILE A 59 5.24 -2.45 10.04
C ILE A 59 4.90 -2.74 11.49
N ARG A 60 4.93 -4.02 11.85
CA ARG A 60 4.83 -4.48 13.24
C ARG A 60 6.07 -5.30 13.60
N TRP A 61 6.74 -4.93 14.68
CA TRP A 61 7.85 -5.69 15.27
C TRP A 61 7.37 -6.66 16.34
N ASN A 62 6.45 -6.20 17.18
CA ASN A 62 5.77 -7.01 18.20
C ASN A 62 4.46 -6.30 18.62
N ASP A 63 3.81 -6.77 19.67
CA ASP A 63 2.51 -6.22 20.09
C ASP A 63 2.60 -4.78 20.62
N ASP A 64 3.78 -4.33 21.03
CA ASP A 64 4.01 -3.01 21.59
C ASP A 64 4.73 -2.05 20.62
N LEU A 65 5.27 -2.57 19.52
CA LEU A 65 6.08 -1.81 18.58
C LEU A 65 5.56 -1.96 17.15
N ASP A 66 4.95 -0.91 16.66
CA ASP A 66 4.50 -0.80 15.27
C ASP A 66 4.62 0.64 14.78
N ILE A 67 4.44 0.83 13.48
CA ILE A 67 4.29 2.14 12.85
C ILE A 67 3.33 2.02 11.67
N GLU A 68 2.40 2.96 11.59
CA GLU A 68 1.49 3.02 10.45
C GLU A 68 2.19 3.57 9.21
N ALA A 69 1.90 2.96 8.07
CA ALA A 69 2.42 3.40 6.77
C ALA A 69 2.05 4.85 6.48
N GLU A 70 0.88 5.29 6.90
CA GLU A 70 0.42 6.65 6.69
C GLU A 70 1.33 7.69 7.36
N THR A 71 1.86 7.39 8.55
CA THR A 71 2.84 8.25 9.23
C THR A 71 4.08 8.44 8.35
N ILE A 72 4.59 7.35 7.78
CA ILE A 72 5.77 7.41 6.91
C ILE A 72 5.46 8.14 5.61
N TYR A 73 4.26 7.96 5.07
CA TYR A 73 3.85 8.66 3.85
C TYR A 73 3.75 10.17 4.05
N GLN A 74 3.18 10.61 5.17
CA GLN A 74 2.97 12.03 5.47
C GLN A 74 4.24 12.74 5.95
N ASP A 75 5.01 12.10 6.82
CA ASP A 75 6.12 12.73 7.53
C ASP A 75 7.50 12.35 6.98
N GLY A 76 7.58 11.35 6.11
CA GLY A 76 8.82 10.89 5.51
C GLY A 76 9.36 11.83 4.43
N GLU A 77 10.60 11.59 4.03
CA GLU A 77 11.26 12.27 2.92
C GLU A 77 10.96 11.54 1.60
N LEU A 78 10.45 12.25 0.61
CA LEU A 78 10.30 11.70 -0.74
C LEU A 78 11.68 11.57 -1.39
N VAL A 79 12.15 10.32 -1.58
CA VAL A 79 13.47 10.05 -2.16
C VAL A 79 13.40 9.99 -3.68
N ARG A 80 12.39 9.32 -4.20
CA ARG A 80 12.16 9.16 -5.64
C ARG A 80 10.74 8.67 -5.90
N THR A 81 10.32 8.79 -7.16
CA THR A 81 9.13 8.12 -7.68
C THR A 81 9.60 7.01 -8.62
N THR A 82 9.10 5.81 -8.46
CA THR A 82 9.47 4.65 -9.28
C THR A 82 8.27 4.17 -10.08
N LYS A 83 8.55 3.64 -11.28
CA LYS A 83 7.52 2.97 -12.08
C LYS A 83 7.24 1.60 -11.48
N LEU A 84 5.99 1.32 -11.21
CA LEU A 84 5.54 0.05 -10.68
C LEU A 84 5.24 -0.95 -11.80
N PRO A 85 5.29 -2.27 -11.54
CA PRO A 85 4.68 -3.25 -12.41
C PRO A 85 3.21 -2.93 -12.65
N ILE A 86 2.71 -3.24 -13.86
CA ILE A 86 1.37 -2.86 -14.30
C ILE A 86 0.25 -3.35 -13.37
N ASN A 87 0.42 -4.51 -12.77
CA ASN A 87 -0.56 -5.05 -11.82
C ASN A 87 -0.76 -4.16 -10.59
N PHE A 88 0.28 -3.44 -10.14
CA PHE A 88 0.16 -2.46 -9.05
C PHE A 88 -0.49 -1.16 -9.51
N GLU A 89 -0.24 -0.74 -10.74
CA GLU A 89 -0.94 0.42 -11.32
C GLU A 89 -2.45 0.14 -11.44
N ILE A 90 -2.81 -1.05 -11.90
CA ILE A 90 -4.20 -1.51 -11.96
C ILE A 90 -4.81 -1.57 -10.57
N ALA A 91 -4.08 -2.12 -9.60
CA ALA A 91 -4.52 -2.20 -8.21
C ALA A 91 -4.88 -0.82 -7.64
N TYR A 92 -4.02 0.16 -7.84
CA TYR A 92 -4.24 1.54 -7.42
C TYR A 92 -5.44 2.17 -8.13
N MET A 93 -5.55 1.98 -9.43
CA MET A 93 -6.66 2.48 -10.25
C MET A 93 -8.01 1.94 -9.78
N VAL A 94 -8.10 0.63 -9.57
CA VAL A 94 -9.35 -0.03 -9.13
C VAL A 94 -9.72 0.39 -7.71
N SER A 95 -8.77 0.33 -6.77
CA SER A 95 -9.05 0.70 -5.38
C SER A 95 -9.40 2.18 -5.23
N SER A 96 -8.75 3.06 -5.98
CA SER A 96 -9.05 4.50 -5.98
C SER A 96 -10.43 4.80 -6.54
N ALA A 97 -10.79 4.18 -7.67
CA ALA A 97 -12.11 4.37 -8.29
C ALA A 97 -13.23 3.84 -7.38
N ARG A 98 -13.01 2.68 -6.74
CA ARG A 98 -13.96 2.13 -5.77
C ARG A 98 -14.14 3.07 -4.57
N ALA A 99 -13.05 3.54 -3.99
CA ALA A 99 -13.09 4.47 -2.85
C ALA A 99 -13.86 5.76 -3.19
N LYS A 100 -13.60 6.34 -4.37
CA LYS A 100 -14.33 7.53 -4.85
C LYS A 100 -15.82 7.28 -5.02
N SER A 101 -16.21 6.05 -5.39
CA SER A 101 -17.61 5.66 -5.53
C SER A 101 -18.30 5.35 -4.20
N GLY A 102 -17.57 5.36 -3.09
CA GLY A 102 -18.09 5.05 -1.76
C GLY A 102 -18.49 3.59 -1.57
N LEU A 103 -18.05 2.69 -2.46
CA LEU A 103 -18.41 1.27 -2.40
C LEU A 103 -17.39 0.46 -1.59
N SER A 104 -17.90 -0.53 -0.82
CA SER A 104 -17.05 -1.56 -0.22
C SER A 104 -16.63 -2.60 -1.26
N GLN A 105 -15.61 -3.40 -0.96
CA GLN A 105 -15.24 -4.55 -1.80
C GLN A 105 -16.42 -5.54 -1.90
N ALA A 106 -17.14 -5.77 -0.80
CA ALA A 106 -18.31 -6.64 -0.77
C ALA A 106 -19.41 -6.13 -1.72
N LYS A 107 -19.67 -4.84 -1.73
CA LYS A 107 -20.68 -4.24 -2.62
C LYS A 107 -20.24 -4.32 -4.08
N LEU A 108 -18.98 -4.08 -4.36
CA LEU A 108 -18.43 -4.24 -5.71
C LEU A 108 -18.52 -5.70 -6.18
N SER A 109 -18.25 -6.66 -5.30
CA SER A 109 -18.46 -8.09 -5.56
C SER A 109 -19.92 -8.40 -5.94
N GLU A 110 -20.85 -7.89 -5.17
CA GLU A 110 -22.29 -8.05 -5.44
C GLU A 110 -22.70 -7.49 -6.82
N LEU A 111 -22.23 -6.30 -7.16
CA LEU A 111 -22.57 -5.63 -8.40
C LEU A 111 -21.93 -6.26 -9.64
N THR A 112 -20.75 -6.84 -9.50
CA THR A 112 -19.96 -7.40 -10.62
C THR A 112 -20.14 -8.90 -10.79
N GLY A 113 -20.53 -9.61 -9.72
CA GLY A 113 -20.49 -11.08 -9.67
C GLY A 113 -19.09 -11.65 -9.55
N ILE A 114 -18.08 -10.83 -9.27
CA ILE A 114 -16.71 -11.25 -9.01
C ILE A 114 -16.54 -11.50 -7.52
N ASP A 115 -15.94 -12.62 -7.13
CA ASP A 115 -15.73 -12.94 -5.73
C ASP A 115 -14.93 -11.83 -5.03
N GLN A 116 -15.31 -11.51 -3.78
CA GLN A 116 -14.65 -10.48 -2.99
C GLN A 116 -13.14 -10.79 -2.82
N ALA A 117 -12.77 -12.06 -2.66
CA ALA A 117 -11.38 -12.47 -2.57
C ALA A 117 -10.59 -12.11 -3.84
N ASP A 118 -11.20 -12.24 -5.02
CA ASP A 118 -10.58 -11.89 -6.29
C ASP A 118 -10.45 -10.37 -6.45
N ILE A 119 -11.46 -9.61 -6.03
CA ILE A 119 -11.37 -8.14 -5.98
C ILE A 119 -10.24 -7.71 -5.06
N SER A 120 -10.12 -8.32 -3.89
CA SER A 120 -9.02 -8.05 -2.96
C SER A 120 -7.66 -8.32 -3.58
N LYS A 121 -7.49 -9.43 -4.29
CA LYS A 121 -6.25 -9.74 -5.01
C LYS A 121 -5.92 -8.70 -6.08
N ILE A 122 -6.91 -8.26 -6.84
CA ILE A 122 -6.74 -7.21 -7.85
C ILE A 122 -6.26 -5.92 -7.18
N GLU A 123 -6.92 -5.51 -6.11
CA GLU A 123 -6.61 -4.26 -5.40
C GLU A 123 -5.28 -4.30 -4.63
N ASN A 124 -4.72 -5.48 -4.40
CA ASN A 124 -3.40 -5.66 -3.78
C ASN A 124 -2.27 -5.98 -4.78
N GLY A 125 -2.57 -5.98 -6.07
CA GLY A 125 -1.57 -6.26 -7.11
C GLY A 125 -1.14 -7.73 -7.17
N LEU A 126 -1.94 -8.65 -6.61
CA LEU A 126 -1.63 -10.07 -6.53
C LEU A 126 -2.21 -10.90 -7.67
N SER A 127 -2.87 -10.26 -8.62
CA SER A 127 -3.46 -10.94 -9.78
C SER A 127 -3.36 -10.08 -11.03
N ASN A 128 -3.52 -10.72 -12.18
CA ASN A 128 -3.56 -10.07 -13.49
C ASN A 128 -4.99 -10.21 -14.04
N PRO A 129 -5.89 -9.25 -13.76
CA PRO A 129 -7.26 -9.32 -14.25
C PRO A 129 -7.32 -9.20 -15.77
N SER A 130 -8.28 -9.90 -16.39
CA SER A 130 -8.55 -9.74 -17.81
C SER A 130 -9.15 -8.35 -18.07
N ILE A 131 -9.05 -7.89 -19.32
CA ILE A 131 -9.69 -6.64 -19.76
C ILE A 131 -11.20 -6.70 -19.52
N SER A 132 -11.84 -7.85 -19.77
CA SER A 132 -13.28 -8.00 -19.55
C SER A 132 -13.64 -7.90 -18.07
N THR A 133 -12.79 -8.39 -17.16
CA THR A 133 -12.96 -8.21 -15.71
C THR A 133 -12.88 -6.72 -15.34
N LEU A 134 -11.90 -6.00 -15.88
CA LEU A 134 -11.75 -4.57 -15.65
C LEU A 134 -12.93 -3.76 -16.19
N GLU A 135 -13.48 -4.14 -17.35
CA GLU A 135 -14.69 -3.50 -17.90
C GLU A 135 -15.89 -3.70 -16.98
N ARG A 136 -16.07 -4.89 -16.42
CA ARG A 136 -17.16 -5.18 -15.46
C ARG A 136 -17.04 -4.30 -14.22
N ILE A 137 -15.83 -4.18 -13.70
CA ILE A 137 -15.54 -3.30 -12.54
C ILE A 137 -15.84 -1.85 -12.91
N ALA A 138 -15.36 -1.37 -14.04
CA ALA A 138 -15.58 0.01 -14.49
C ALA A 138 -17.09 0.32 -14.60
N LYS A 139 -17.87 -0.56 -15.22
CA LYS A 139 -19.33 -0.41 -15.32
C LYS A 139 -20.00 -0.30 -13.96
N ALA A 140 -19.64 -1.16 -13.01
CA ALA A 140 -20.18 -1.13 -11.66
C ALA A 140 -19.86 0.17 -10.93
N LEU A 141 -18.70 0.76 -11.22
CA LEU A 141 -18.24 2.03 -10.67
C LEU A 141 -18.73 3.25 -11.46
N ARG A 142 -19.53 3.05 -12.52
CA ARG A 142 -19.97 4.09 -13.44
C ARG A 142 -18.80 4.89 -14.02
N ALA A 143 -17.73 4.18 -14.35
CA ALA A 143 -16.50 4.73 -14.91
C ALA A 143 -16.22 4.14 -16.29
N ASP A 144 -15.35 4.79 -17.04
CA ASP A 144 -14.88 4.30 -18.34
C ASP A 144 -13.48 3.70 -18.19
N LEU A 145 -13.26 2.57 -18.84
CA LEU A 145 -11.94 1.96 -18.91
C LEU A 145 -11.22 2.46 -20.17
N GLU A 146 -10.10 3.14 -19.96
CA GLU A 146 -9.22 3.56 -21.04
C GLU A 146 -7.88 2.83 -20.94
N ILE A 147 -7.40 2.33 -22.08
CA ILE A 147 -6.10 1.65 -22.19
C ILE A 147 -5.31 2.36 -23.28
N SER A 148 -4.10 2.78 -22.94
CA SER A 148 -3.20 3.37 -23.92
C SER A 148 -1.82 2.71 -23.89
N ILE A 149 -1.25 2.54 -25.04
CA ILE A 149 0.13 2.07 -25.23
C ILE A 149 0.92 3.27 -25.73
N LYS A 150 1.95 3.64 -24.95
CA LYS A 150 2.80 4.80 -25.26
C LYS A 150 4.19 4.36 -25.67
#